data_dccc9f66991efb9990ae95c9b0d1faa5
#
_entry.id   dccc9f66991efb9990ae95c9b0d1faa5
#
_cell.length_a   1.000
_cell.length_b   1.000
_cell.length_c   1.000
_cell.angle_alpha   90.00
_cell.angle_beta   90.00
_cell.angle_gamma   90.00
#
_symmetry.space_group_name_H-M   'P 1'
#
loop_
_entity.id
_entity.type
_entity.pdbx_description
1 polymer ?
#
loop_
_entity_poly.entity_id
_entity_poly.type
_entity_poly.pdbx_seq_one_letter_code
_entity_poly.pdbx_strand_id
1 'polypeptide(L)'
;MARLELLDELAMRALNRYLKAGFPERPALFLEFHASTKEALEAERASALELVREAGALEVEAATTEEERRRQWEARHQAYWALVHLFPGHRFLITDTAVPLSRLPEMVRFAQGLLREMGLTGNILGHVGDGNFDTLIPVLLEDYPKAEAYAERLVEKALELGGTCTAEHGVGL
;
A
#
# COMPACT_ATOMS: atom_id res chain seq x y z
N MET A 1 -7.68 2.34 16.48
CA MET A 1 -7.19 1.64 15.27
C MET A 1 -5.75 1.24 15.48
N ALA A 2 -5.37 -0.01 15.19
CA ALA A 2 -4.01 -0.55 15.42
C ALA A 2 -3.16 -0.56 14.15
N ARG A 3 -3.77 -0.82 12.98
CA ARG A 3 -3.08 -0.81 11.68
C ARG A 3 -3.98 -0.28 10.60
N LEU A 4 -3.38 0.38 9.60
CA LEU A 4 -4.05 0.81 8.38
C LEU A 4 -3.06 0.63 7.22
N GLU A 5 -3.38 -0.29 6.33
CA GLU A 5 -2.54 -0.70 5.20
C GLU A 5 -3.24 -0.44 3.88
N LEU A 6 -2.48 -0.01 2.89
CA LEU A 6 -2.95 0.17 1.52
C LEU A 6 -2.35 -0.91 0.62
N LEU A 7 -3.18 -1.48 -0.24
CA LEU A 7 -2.77 -2.20 -1.45
C LEU A 7 -3.46 -1.59 -2.66
N ASP A 8 -2.73 -1.25 -3.69
CA ASP A 8 -3.31 -0.74 -4.93
C ASP A 8 -3.89 -1.86 -5.82
N GLU A 9 -4.48 -1.48 -6.95
CA GLU A 9 -5.10 -2.42 -7.91
C GLU A 9 -4.11 -3.48 -8.40
N LEU A 10 -2.86 -3.11 -8.70
CA LEU A 10 -1.87 -4.05 -9.22
C LEU A 10 -1.49 -5.09 -8.14
N ALA A 11 -1.33 -4.66 -6.90
CA ALA A 11 -1.08 -5.56 -5.78
C ALA A 11 -2.24 -6.55 -5.56
N MET A 12 -3.49 -6.07 -5.59
CA MET A 12 -4.68 -6.92 -5.45
C MET A 12 -4.81 -7.93 -6.60
N ARG A 13 -4.52 -7.53 -7.82
CA ARG A 13 -4.46 -8.43 -9.00
C ARG A 13 -3.37 -9.48 -8.85
N ALA A 14 -2.18 -9.10 -8.40
CA ALA A 14 -1.09 -10.03 -8.15
C ALA A 14 -1.46 -11.07 -7.09
N LEU A 15 -2.08 -10.63 -5.99
CA LEU A 15 -2.56 -11.52 -4.93
C LEU A 15 -3.58 -12.55 -5.43
N ASN A 16 -4.55 -12.11 -6.24
CA ASN A 16 -5.53 -13.03 -6.80
C ASN A 16 -4.90 -14.12 -7.65
N ARG A 17 -3.90 -13.77 -8.46
CA ARG A 17 -3.17 -14.75 -9.27
C ARG A 17 -2.32 -15.70 -8.42
N TYR A 18 -1.69 -15.17 -7.39
CA TYR A 18 -0.77 -15.93 -6.53
C TYR A 18 -1.51 -16.85 -5.55
N LEU A 19 -2.50 -16.31 -4.83
CA LEU A 19 -3.24 -17.00 -3.78
C LEU A 19 -4.57 -17.64 -4.24
N LYS A 20 -5.03 -17.31 -5.45
CA LYS A 20 -6.38 -17.66 -5.95
C LYS A 20 -7.48 -17.18 -4.98
N ALA A 21 -7.31 -15.99 -4.41
CA ALA A 21 -8.10 -15.50 -3.28
C ALA A 21 -9.46 -14.93 -3.67
N GLY A 22 -9.62 -14.43 -4.90
CA GLY A 22 -10.89 -13.87 -5.40
C GLY A 22 -11.26 -12.51 -4.82
N PHE A 23 -10.29 -11.71 -4.37
CA PHE A 23 -10.53 -10.33 -3.94
C PHE A 23 -10.93 -9.44 -5.10
N PRO A 24 -11.71 -8.35 -4.88
CA PRO A 24 -11.90 -7.32 -5.86
C PRO A 24 -10.55 -6.74 -6.33
N GLU A 25 -10.33 -6.65 -7.65
CA GLU A 25 -9.09 -6.08 -8.22
C GLU A 25 -9.19 -4.55 -8.26
N ARG A 26 -9.26 -3.95 -7.09
CA ARG A 26 -9.37 -2.51 -6.84
C ARG A 26 -8.50 -2.15 -5.65
N PRO A 27 -8.10 -0.87 -5.48
CA PRO A 27 -7.38 -0.44 -4.30
C PRO A 27 -8.15 -0.82 -3.03
N ALA A 28 -7.45 -1.38 -2.06
CA ALA A 28 -8.02 -1.85 -0.80
C ALA A 28 -7.27 -1.29 0.40
N LEU A 29 -8.02 -0.97 1.45
CA LEU A 29 -7.51 -0.64 2.77
C LEU A 29 -7.77 -1.81 3.71
N PHE A 30 -6.74 -2.23 4.42
CA PHE A 30 -6.83 -3.23 5.48
C PHE A 30 -6.73 -2.52 6.82
N LEU A 31 -7.77 -2.64 7.63
CA LEU A 31 -7.86 -1.97 8.92
C LEU A 31 -7.89 -3.01 10.05
N GLU A 32 -7.09 -2.80 11.08
CA GLU A 32 -7.13 -3.60 12.30
C GLU A 32 -7.41 -2.71 13.51
N PHE A 33 -8.29 -3.19 14.39
CA PHE A 33 -8.68 -2.49 15.59
C PHE A 33 -8.32 -3.34 16.81
N HIS A 34 -7.69 -2.71 17.80
CA HIS A 34 -7.48 -3.29 19.13
C HIS A 34 -8.09 -2.36 20.16
N ALA A 35 -8.84 -2.90 21.10
CA ALA A 35 -9.41 -2.15 22.21
C ALA A 35 -9.37 -2.99 23.50
N SER A 36 -9.44 -2.33 24.63
CA SER A 36 -9.42 -2.98 25.94
C SER A 36 -10.74 -3.67 26.31
N THR A 37 -11.84 -3.27 25.68
CA THR A 37 -13.17 -3.86 25.87
C THR A 37 -13.83 -4.13 24.54
N LYS A 38 -14.79 -5.05 24.52
CA LYS A 38 -15.59 -5.36 23.34
C LYS A 38 -16.44 -4.17 22.88
N GLU A 39 -17.02 -3.44 23.82
CA GLU A 39 -17.83 -2.26 23.56
C GLU A 39 -17.04 -1.15 22.87
N ALA A 40 -15.80 -0.90 23.35
CA ALA A 40 -14.89 0.06 22.73
C ALA A 40 -14.48 -0.37 21.31
N LEU A 41 -14.20 -1.67 21.11
CA LEU A 41 -13.88 -2.23 19.79
C LEU A 41 -15.03 -2.03 18.81
N GLU A 42 -16.26 -2.35 19.21
CA GLU A 42 -17.44 -2.19 18.35
C GLU A 42 -17.72 -0.71 18.03
N ALA A 43 -17.51 0.19 18.99
CA ALA A 43 -17.68 1.63 18.76
C ALA A 43 -16.65 2.17 17.75
N GLU A 44 -15.36 1.82 17.89
CA GLU A 44 -14.32 2.21 16.92
C GLU A 44 -14.59 1.64 15.53
N ARG A 45 -14.99 0.37 15.46
CA ARG A 45 -15.35 -0.28 14.19
C ARG A 45 -16.54 0.39 13.52
N ALA A 46 -17.58 0.71 14.28
CA ALA A 46 -18.77 1.38 13.75
C ALA A 46 -18.42 2.77 13.17
N SER A 47 -17.65 3.57 13.91
CA SER A 47 -17.18 4.87 13.44
C SER A 47 -16.33 4.78 12.16
N ALA A 48 -15.43 3.81 12.09
CA ALA A 48 -14.63 3.60 10.90
C ALA A 48 -15.48 3.17 9.69
N LEU A 49 -16.46 2.29 9.89
CA LEU A 49 -17.39 1.87 8.85
C LEU A 49 -18.22 3.03 8.29
N GLU A 50 -18.65 3.94 9.15
CA GLU A 50 -19.36 5.17 8.74
C GLU A 50 -18.45 6.04 7.86
N LEU A 51 -17.24 6.34 8.33
CA LEU A 51 -16.27 7.16 7.60
C LEU A 51 -15.89 6.58 6.24
N VAL A 52 -15.62 5.27 6.14
CA VAL A 52 -15.25 4.66 4.85
C VAL A 52 -16.42 4.63 3.88
N ARG A 53 -17.66 4.49 4.36
CA ARG A 53 -18.87 4.56 3.53
C ARG A 53 -19.12 5.99 3.02
N GLU A 54 -19.01 6.99 3.88
CA GLU A 54 -19.08 8.41 3.51
C GLU A 54 -18.00 8.78 2.49
N ALA A 55 -16.81 8.21 2.63
CA ALA A 55 -15.71 8.38 1.68
C ALA A 55 -15.94 7.64 0.35
N GLY A 56 -17.02 6.87 0.19
CA GLY A 56 -17.38 6.19 -1.04
C GLY A 56 -16.77 4.81 -1.22
N ALA A 57 -16.48 4.11 -0.13
CA ALA A 57 -16.07 2.70 -0.20
C ALA A 57 -17.14 1.87 -0.91
N LEU A 58 -16.73 1.10 -1.91
CA LEU A 58 -17.63 0.32 -2.76
C LEU A 58 -18.05 -0.99 -2.09
N GLU A 59 -17.15 -1.55 -1.31
CA GLU A 59 -17.34 -2.82 -0.62
C GLU A 59 -16.58 -2.80 0.71
N VAL A 60 -17.14 -3.42 1.73
CA VAL A 60 -16.51 -3.58 3.04
C VAL A 60 -16.68 -5.02 3.50
N GLU A 61 -15.59 -5.72 3.69
CA GLU A 61 -15.55 -7.06 4.26
C GLU A 61 -15.00 -7.00 5.69
N ALA A 62 -15.73 -7.51 6.65
CA ALA A 62 -15.31 -7.57 8.04
C ALA A 62 -14.98 -8.99 8.45
N ALA A 63 -13.75 -9.22 8.91
CA ALA A 63 -13.39 -10.48 9.56
C ALA A 63 -14.06 -10.57 10.93
N THR A 64 -14.82 -11.63 11.14
CA THR A 64 -15.55 -11.90 12.39
C THR A 64 -14.93 -13.09 13.15
N THR A 65 -14.11 -13.86 12.47
CA THR A 65 -13.39 -15.01 13.02
C THR A 65 -11.88 -14.81 12.92
N GLU A 66 -11.13 -15.52 13.75
CA GLU A 66 -9.65 -15.53 13.71
C GLU A 66 -9.14 -16.07 12.35
N GLU A 67 -9.82 -17.01 11.73
CA GLU A 67 -9.45 -17.56 10.43
C GLU A 67 -9.61 -16.53 9.32
N GLU A 68 -10.73 -15.79 9.28
CA GLU A 68 -10.96 -14.71 8.33
C GLU A 68 -9.93 -13.60 8.50
N ARG A 69 -9.64 -13.20 9.75
CA ARG A 69 -8.59 -12.21 10.06
C ARG A 69 -7.24 -12.66 9.54
N ARG A 70 -6.84 -13.90 9.85
CA ARG A 70 -5.58 -14.47 9.37
C ARG A 70 -5.50 -14.48 7.85
N ARG A 71 -6.56 -14.86 7.16
CA ARG A 71 -6.62 -14.88 5.68
C ARG A 71 -6.40 -13.48 5.10
N GLN A 72 -7.05 -12.46 5.65
CA GLN A 72 -6.87 -11.08 5.19
C GLN A 72 -5.43 -10.59 5.39
N TRP A 73 -4.85 -10.82 6.58
CA TRP A 73 -3.47 -10.40 6.86
C TRP A 73 -2.43 -11.23 6.11
N GLU A 74 -2.68 -12.50 5.86
CA GLU A 74 -1.81 -13.31 5.00
C GLU A 74 -1.76 -12.72 3.59
N ALA A 75 -2.88 -12.31 3.04
CA ALA A 75 -2.90 -11.62 1.75
C ALA A 75 -2.01 -10.37 1.77
N ARG A 76 -2.11 -9.51 2.79
CA ARG A 76 -1.23 -8.35 2.93
C ARG A 76 0.25 -8.74 3.01
N HIS A 77 0.60 -9.75 3.81
CA HIS A 77 1.99 -10.22 3.96
C HIS A 77 2.55 -10.84 2.68
N GLN A 78 1.73 -11.45 1.86
CA GLN A 78 2.14 -12.08 0.60
C GLN A 78 2.21 -11.11 -0.58
N ALA A 79 1.85 -9.84 -0.41
CA ALA A 79 1.75 -8.88 -1.50
C ALA A 79 3.07 -8.71 -2.29
N TYR A 80 4.21 -8.64 -1.61
CA TYR A 80 5.52 -8.59 -2.25
C TYR A 80 5.80 -9.84 -3.10
N TRP A 81 5.61 -11.04 -2.53
CA TRP A 81 5.86 -12.29 -3.23
C TRP A 81 4.90 -12.50 -4.40
N ALA A 82 3.68 -12.05 -4.26
CA ALA A 82 2.69 -12.06 -5.34
C ALA A 82 3.14 -11.20 -6.53
N LEU A 83 3.73 -10.04 -6.26
CA LEU A 83 4.31 -9.18 -7.30
C LEU A 83 5.55 -9.81 -7.95
N VAL A 84 6.45 -10.39 -7.17
CA VAL A 84 7.61 -11.13 -7.69
C VAL A 84 7.16 -12.26 -8.61
N HIS A 85 6.09 -12.97 -8.24
CA HIS A 85 5.52 -14.03 -9.06
C HIS A 85 4.85 -13.49 -10.35
N LEU A 86 4.26 -12.30 -10.29
CA LEU A 86 3.62 -11.66 -11.45
C LEU A 86 4.64 -11.19 -12.50
N PHE A 87 5.88 -10.83 -12.06
CA PHE A 87 6.94 -10.31 -12.91
C PHE A 87 8.21 -11.19 -12.86
N PRO A 88 8.15 -12.43 -13.39
CA PRO A 88 9.29 -13.34 -13.35
C PRO A 88 10.48 -12.75 -14.12
N GLY A 89 11.67 -12.85 -13.53
CA GLY A 89 12.91 -12.36 -14.14
C GLY A 89 13.18 -10.86 -13.96
N HIS A 90 12.25 -10.09 -13.38
CA HIS A 90 12.47 -8.69 -13.04
C HIS A 90 13.16 -8.55 -11.68
N ARG A 91 13.95 -7.50 -11.53
CA ARG A 91 14.34 -6.96 -10.22
C ARG A 91 13.29 -5.95 -9.79
N PHE A 92 13.30 -5.61 -8.50
CA PHE A 92 12.41 -4.57 -7.99
C PHE A 92 13.23 -3.39 -7.45
N LEU A 93 12.95 -2.19 -7.97
CA LEU A 93 13.32 -0.97 -7.27
C LEU A 93 12.19 -0.68 -6.29
N ILE A 94 12.55 -0.54 -5.02
CA ILE A 94 11.60 -0.28 -3.93
C ILE A 94 11.93 1.09 -3.35
N THR A 95 10.94 1.97 -3.27
CA THR A 95 11.06 3.24 -2.58
C THR A 95 10.43 3.12 -1.20
N ASP A 96 10.90 3.90 -0.26
CA ASP A 96 10.36 3.96 1.11
C ASP A 96 10.11 5.43 1.45
N THR A 97 8.86 5.83 1.44
CA THR A 97 8.47 7.23 1.54
C THR A 97 7.49 7.45 2.67
N ALA A 98 7.77 8.42 3.53
CA ALA A 98 6.83 8.86 4.55
C ALA A 98 6.60 10.38 4.48
N VAL A 99 5.35 10.78 4.68
CA VAL A 99 4.93 12.17 4.75
C VAL A 99 3.93 12.37 5.90
N PRO A 100 3.72 13.60 6.39
CA PRO A 100 2.64 13.86 7.34
C PRO A 100 1.31 13.31 6.83
N LEU A 101 0.51 12.67 7.70
CA LEU A 101 -0.76 12.01 7.32
C LEU A 101 -1.68 12.90 6.48
N SER A 102 -1.74 14.19 6.80
CA SER A 102 -2.55 15.17 6.03
C SER A 102 -2.07 15.36 4.59
N ARG A 103 -0.81 15.02 4.29
CA ARG A 103 -0.20 15.14 2.97
C ARG A 103 -0.16 13.81 2.20
N LEU A 104 -0.46 12.71 2.87
CA LEU A 104 -0.39 11.37 2.27
C LEU A 104 -1.27 11.21 1.02
N PRO A 105 -2.53 11.68 0.97
CA PRO A 105 -3.34 11.56 -0.24
C PRO A 105 -2.77 12.31 -1.44
N GLU A 106 -2.11 13.46 -1.19
CA GLU A 106 -1.41 14.22 -2.24
C GLU A 106 -0.21 13.42 -2.75
N MET A 107 0.58 12.88 -1.83
CA MET A 107 1.79 12.13 -2.16
C MET A 107 1.49 10.84 -2.93
N VAL A 108 0.48 10.08 -2.51
CA VAL A 108 0.06 8.85 -3.22
C VAL A 108 -0.43 9.17 -4.64
N ARG A 109 -1.24 10.24 -4.82
CA ARG A 109 -1.67 10.68 -6.16
C ARG A 109 -0.49 11.12 -7.02
N PHE A 110 0.49 11.82 -6.45
CA PHE A 110 1.70 12.19 -7.16
C PHE A 110 2.48 10.96 -7.62
N ALA A 111 2.72 9.99 -6.73
CA ALA A 111 3.42 8.75 -7.04
C ALA A 111 2.74 7.99 -8.20
N GLN A 112 1.42 7.83 -8.13
CA GLN A 112 0.63 7.19 -9.20
C GLN A 112 0.69 7.98 -10.52
N GLY A 113 0.61 9.29 -10.45
CA GLY A 113 0.71 10.18 -11.61
C GLY A 113 2.07 10.07 -12.27
N LEU A 114 3.13 10.03 -11.48
CA LEU A 114 4.50 9.93 -11.94
C LEU A 114 4.80 8.59 -12.61
N LEU A 115 4.30 7.47 -12.06
CA LEU A 115 4.38 6.16 -12.73
C LEU A 115 3.79 6.22 -14.14
N ARG A 116 2.59 6.80 -14.27
CA ARG A 116 1.91 6.96 -15.58
C ARG A 116 2.67 7.89 -16.51
N GLU A 117 3.12 9.05 -16.03
CA GLU A 117 3.89 10.03 -16.80
C GLU A 117 5.16 9.42 -17.39
N MET A 118 5.86 8.66 -16.57
CA MET A 118 7.11 8.00 -16.96
C MET A 118 6.89 6.67 -17.70
N GLY A 119 5.65 6.20 -17.86
CA GLY A 119 5.35 4.91 -18.49
C GLY A 119 6.01 3.74 -17.76
N LEU A 120 6.05 3.80 -16.43
CA LEU A 120 6.54 2.74 -15.56
C LEU A 120 5.37 1.90 -15.05
N THR A 121 5.56 0.59 -15.01
CA THR A 121 4.70 -0.29 -14.24
C THR A 121 5.20 -0.29 -12.80
N GLY A 122 4.33 -0.04 -11.86
CA GLY A 122 4.66 -0.09 -10.44
C GLY A 122 3.39 -0.17 -9.62
N ASN A 123 3.52 -0.63 -8.41
CA ASN A 123 2.42 -0.67 -7.44
C ASN A 123 2.77 0.13 -6.19
N ILE A 124 1.73 0.58 -5.51
CA ILE A 124 1.82 1.29 -4.25
C ILE A 124 1.19 0.43 -3.17
N LEU A 125 1.95 0.19 -2.11
CA LEU A 125 1.47 -0.47 -0.91
C LEU A 125 2.16 0.13 0.32
N GLY A 126 1.59 -0.03 1.50
CA GLY A 126 2.32 0.37 2.71
C GLY A 126 1.46 0.73 3.90
N HIS A 127 2.16 1.17 4.94
CA HIS A 127 1.68 1.50 6.27
C HIS A 127 1.06 2.91 6.29
N VAL A 128 -0.03 3.08 5.55
CA VAL A 128 -0.63 4.42 5.35
C VAL A 128 -1.18 5.03 6.63
N GLY A 129 -1.40 4.23 7.67
CA GLY A 129 -1.74 4.71 9.00
C GLY A 129 -0.63 5.55 9.67
N ASP A 130 0.61 5.33 9.27
CA ASP A 130 1.80 6.02 9.76
C ASP A 130 2.32 7.08 8.76
N GLY A 131 1.61 7.27 7.65
CA GLY A 131 2.02 8.19 6.58
C GLY A 131 3.06 7.61 5.64
N ASN A 132 3.36 6.31 5.76
CA ASN A 132 4.36 5.59 4.97
C ASN A 132 3.72 4.78 3.84
N PHE A 133 4.41 4.73 2.70
CA PHE A 133 4.14 3.78 1.63
C PHE A 133 5.39 3.53 0.79
N ASP A 134 5.39 2.37 0.13
CA ASP A 134 6.40 1.96 -0.82
C ASP A 134 5.83 1.99 -2.23
N THR A 135 6.69 2.31 -3.21
CA THR A 135 6.43 1.99 -4.60
C THR A 135 7.37 0.87 -5.02
N LEU A 136 6.82 -0.23 -5.51
CA LEU A 136 7.59 -1.36 -6.03
C LEU A 136 7.52 -1.34 -7.55
N ILE A 137 8.65 -1.15 -8.20
CA ILE A 137 8.77 -1.03 -9.66
C ILE A 137 9.52 -2.25 -10.18
N PRO A 138 8.85 -3.18 -10.89
CA PRO A 138 9.55 -4.27 -11.57
C PRO A 138 10.36 -3.69 -12.74
N VAL A 139 11.66 -3.98 -12.75
CA VAL A 139 12.61 -3.43 -13.74
C VAL A 139 13.45 -4.52 -14.38
N LEU A 140 13.70 -4.37 -15.69
CA LEU A 140 14.83 -4.97 -16.37
C LEU A 140 16.04 -4.03 -16.28
N LEU A 141 17.24 -4.52 -16.55
CA LEU A 141 18.45 -3.69 -16.42
C LEU A 141 18.41 -2.41 -17.27
N GLU A 142 17.78 -2.47 -18.43
CA GLU A 142 17.65 -1.34 -19.34
C GLU A 142 16.70 -0.24 -18.83
N ASP A 143 15.71 -0.61 -17.99
CA ASP A 143 14.74 0.32 -17.42
C ASP A 143 15.17 0.93 -16.08
N TYR A 144 16.27 0.43 -15.51
CA TYR A 144 16.74 0.81 -14.19
C TYR A 144 16.97 2.33 -14.05
N PRO A 145 17.65 3.01 -15.00
CA PRO A 145 17.85 4.47 -14.89
C PRO A 145 16.56 5.26 -14.85
N LYS A 146 15.51 4.75 -15.51
CA LYS A 146 14.18 5.38 -15.51
C LYS A 146 13.49 5.23 -14.17
N ALA A 147 13.64 4.06 -13.53
CA ALA A 147 13.11 3.83 -12.20
C ALA A 147 13.87 4.62 -11.12
N GLU A 148 15.19 4.80 -11.27
CA GLU A 148 15.97 5.70 -10.41
C GLU A 148 15.49 7.15 -10.53
N ALA A 149 15.28 7.67 -11.72
CA ALA A 149 14.73 9.01 -11.94
C ALA A 149 13.33 9.18 -11.33
N TYR A 150 12.51 8.13 -11.32
CA TYR A 150 11.25 8.11 -10.59
C TYR A 150 11.48 8.26 -9.10
N ALA A 151 12.39 7.48 -8.52
CA ALA A 151 12.68 7.50 -7.09
C ALA A 151 13.20 8.88 -6.64
N GLU A 152 14.09 9.50 -7.43
CA GLU A 152 14.59 10.86 -7.14
C GLU A 152 13.46 11.88 -7.09
N ARG A 153 12.59 11.92 -8.09
CA ARG A 153 11.44 12.83 -8.10
C ARG A 153 10.44 12.57 -6.97
N LEU A 154 10.29 11.30 -6.57
CA LEU A 154 9.44 10.93 -5.44
C LEU A 154 10.02 11.47 -4.13
N VAL A 155 11.35 11.34 -3.93
CA VAL A 155 12.07 11.89 -2.78
C VAL A 155 11.93 13.40 -2.71
N GLU A 156 12.18 14.12 -3.81
CA GLU A 156 12.05 15.58 -3.88
C GLU A 156 10.63 16.00 -3.43
N LYS A 157 9.60 15.34 -3.94
CA LYS A 157 8.22 15.63 -3.56
C LYS A 157 7.94 15.32 -2.09
N ALA A 158 8.46 14.23 -1.56
CA ALA A 158 8.31 13.91 -0.14
C ALA A 158 8.91 14.99 0.76
N LEU A 159 10.12 15.46 0.44
CA LEU A 159 10.80 16.54 1.17
C LEU A 159 10.04 17.87 1.09
N GLU A 160 9.51 18.24 -0.09
CA GLU A 160 8.63 19.41 -0.24
C GLU A 160 7.41 19.35 0.68
N LEU A 161 6.87 18.16 0.90
CA LEU A 161 5.71 17.93 1.76
C LEU A 161 6.06 17.80 3.25
N GLY A 162 7.34 17.95 3.61
CA GLY A 162 7.83 17.83 4.99
C GLY A 162 8.01 16.39 5.44
N GLY A 163 8.20 15.49 4.50
CA GLY A 163 8.40 14.05 4.72
C GLY A 163 9.87 13.62 4.62
N THR A 164 10.07 12.33 4.41
CA THR A 164 11.38 11.66 4.29
C THR A 164 11.33 10.55 3.25
N CYS A 165 12.52 10.12 2.80
CA CYS A 165 12.69 9.05 1.82
C CYS A 165 13.16 7.72 2.42
N THR A 166 13.26 7.60 3.73
CA THR A 166 13.71 6.40 4.44
C THR A 166 12.92 6.24 5.73
N ALA A 167 11.67 5.78 5.60
CA ALA A 167 10.78 5.66 6.75
C ALA A 167 11.17 4.48 7.64
N GLU A 168 11.35 3.29 7.07
CA GLU A 168 11.62 2.08 7.84
C GLU A 168 12.77 1.22 7.30
N HIS A 169 13.07 1.26 5.99
CA HIS A 169 14.06 0.36 5.36
C HIS A 169 15.50 0.85 5.45
N GLY A 170 15.74 2.14 5.74
CA GLY A 170 17.06 2.74 5.67
C GLY A 170 17.56 2.93 4.23
N VAL A 171 18.78 3.49 4.07
CA VAL A 171 19.33 3.86 2.75
C VAL A 171 20.04 2.69 2.07
N GLY A 172 20.43 1.69 2.83
CA GLY A 172 21.31 0.63 2.36
C GLY A 172 22.78 1.09 2.23
N LEU A 173 23.68 0.17 1.95
CA LEU A 173 25.08 0.42 1.66
C LEU A 173 25.40 0.03 0.23
#